data_f27f6d31e910b52a3570976d91348a4d
#
_entry.id   f27f6d31e910b52a3570976d91348a4d
#
_cell.length_a   1.000
_cell.length_b   1.000
_cell.length_c   1.000
_cell.angle_alpha   90.00
_cell.angle_beta   90.00
_cell.angle_gamma   90.00
#
_symmetry.space_group_name_H-M   'P 1'
#
loop_
_entity.id
_entity.type
_entity.pdbx_description
1 polymer ?
#
loop_
_entity_poly.entity_id
_entity_poly.type
_entity_poly.pdbx_seq_one_letter_code
_entity_poly.pdbx_strand_id
1 'polypeptide(L)'
;MRRFIAAGGVLLLVLLSVTIVAAQNTGQIVGEIKDLNGKPYPDVNVEIKNPDNGKVVTTKTDKQGHFTQVGLPGGLYTITLTHEKDKLNFPVQFRVVSGQDNGFNINFKEIKASQAPSAEEVKKREEEENLFKNMKQHFDNGMAALNDSTNLRTQLKTATADQKSAIQDKLNADYQTAITELRLAEQGMTPKDIRNHALVWANLGQAYEFAGHYDEAAGAFQKALELAQQAPYYEHLSTALTNAAAAQTDTKVVAAKLAEAGAACDKMATIEPTGTARCWKNMGIILSNKGKLPEAAEPLQKAAQADPKDAQTWFLLGGALSSKIDSKQQGDKLIYIIPPGTAEAYQKSIDAAPNGPYAPQAKAALDQLAALSGGEETSIGKKKKK
;
A
#
# COMPACT_ATOMS: atom_id res chain seq x y z
N MET A 1 -82.78 -59.53 -63.58
CA MET A 1 -84.00 -59.76 -62.74
C MET A 1 -83.62 -59.45 -61.31
N ARG A 2 -84.49 -58.75 -60.65
CA ARG A 2 -84.66 -58.47 -59.22
C ARG A 2 -83.80 -57.39 -58.62
N ARG A 3 -84.44 -56.34 -58.34
CA ARG A 3 -84.25 -55.20 -57.44
C ARG A 3 -84.12 -55.66 -55.99
N PHE A 4 -83.33 -54.99 -55.20
CA PHE A 4 -83.67 -54.69 -53.84
C PHE A 4 -83.10 -53.34 -53.42
N ILE A 5 -83.95 -52.51 -52.92
CA ILE A 5 -83.85 -51.22 -52.34
C ILE A 5 -83.44 -51.45 -50.87
N ALA A 6 -82.41 -50.76 -50.36
CA ALA A 6 -82.23 -50.67 -48.90
C ALA A 6 -81.86 -49.19 -48.56
N ALA A 7 -82.72 -48.73 -47.69
CA ALA A 7 -82.77 -47.34 -47.20
C ALA A 7 -81.56 -46.90 -46.40
N GLY A 8 -81.24 -45.64 -46.54
CA GLY A 8 -80.19 -44.96 -45.78
C GLY A 8 -80.58 -44.62 -44.34
N GLY A 9 -79.74 -44.86 -43.41
CA GLY A 9 -79.83 -44.32 -42.11
C GLY A 9 -78.59 -43.37 -41.89
N VAL A 10 -78.87 -42.06 -41.91
CA VAL A 10 -77.92 -41.08 -41.53
C VAL A 10 -77.81 -41.07 -39.97
N LEU A 11 -76.74 -41.61 -39.43
CA LEU A 11 -76.45 -41.51 -38.02
C LEU A 11 -75.71 -40.20 -37.75
N LEU A 12 -76.42 -39.24 -37.19
CA LEU A 12 -75.90 -37.94 -36.75
C LEU A 12 -75.11 -38.14 -35.45
N LEU A 13 -73.79 -38.26 -35.48
CA LEU A 13 -72.91 -38.32 -34.31
C LEU A 13 -72.73 -36.91 -33.76
N VAL A 14 -73.47 -36.54 -32.73
CA VAL A 14 -73.22 -35.32 -31.93
C VAL A 14 -72.04 -35.59 -31.03
N LEU A 15 -70.85 -35.06 -31.42
CA LEU A 15 -69.66 -34.97 -30.59
C LEU A 15 -69.92 -33.92 -29.49
N LEU A 16 -70.30 -34.36 -28.29
CA LEU A 16 -70.20 -33.53 -27.07
C LEU A 16 -68.70 -33.37 -26.75
N SER A 17 -68.13 -32.23 -27.14
CA SER A 17 -66.82 -31.78 -26.61
C SER A 17 -66.98 -31.39 -25.16
N VAL A 18 -66.69 -32.33 -24.25
CA VAL A 18 -66.53 -32.03 -22.84
C VAL A 18 -65.18 -31.29 -22.71
N THR A 19 -65.21 -29.96 -22.64
CA THR A 19 -64.09 -29.15 -22.21
C THR A 19 -63.91 -29.47 -20.71
N ILE A 20 -62.87 -30.29 -20.41
CA ILE A 20 -62.38 -30.45 -19.04
C ILE A 20 -61.73 -29.11 -18.70
N VAL A 21 -62.46 -28.22 -18.04
CA VAL A 21 -61.87 -27.09 -17.32
C VAL A 21 -61.11 -27.71 -16.17
N ALA A 22 -59.82 -27.91 -16.34
CA ALA A 22 -58.93 -28.23 -15.27
C ALA A 22 -59.06 -27.09 -14.22
N ALA A 23 -59.80 -27.34 -13.14
CA ALA A 23 -59.83 -26.43 -12.01
C ALA A 23 -58.37 -26.27 -11.53
N GLN A 24 -57.74 -25.19 -11.92
CA GLN A 24 -56.41 -24.86 -11.37
C GLN A 24 -56.59 -24.70 -9.87
N ASN A 25 -56.07 -25.64 -9.09
CA ASN A 25 -56.01 -25.53 -7.64
C ASN A 25 -55.13 -24.32 -7.33
N THR A 26 -55.76 -23.19 -7.06
CA THR A 26 -55.10 -21.96 -6.67
C THR A 26 -55.08 -21.84 -5.14
N GLY A 27 -54.01 -21.28 -4.62
CA GLY A 27 -53.92 -20.86 -3.23
C GLY A 27 -54.29 -19.39 -3.06
N GLN A 28 -54.27 -18.94 -1.83
CA GLN A 28 -54.35 -17.52 -1.49
C GLN A 28 -53.25 -17.15 -0.50
N ILE A 29 -52.86 -15.88 -0.53
CA ILE A 29 -52.00 -15.28 0.48
C ILE A 29 -52.87 -14.47 1.42
N VAL A 30 -52.75 -14.73 2.72
CA VAL A 30 -53.37 -13.95 3.79
C VAL A 30 -52.22 -13.37 4.62
N GLY A 31 -52.16 -12.06 4.76
CA GLY A 31 -51.03 -11.42 5.42
C GLY A 31 -51.42 -10.32 6.40
N GLU A 32 -50.51 -10.09 7.35
CA GLU A 32 -50.54 -8.96 8.28
C GLU A 32 -49.21 -8.21 8.19
N ILE A 33 -49.28 -6.91 7.98
CA ILE A 33 -48.09 -6.03 7.91
C ILE A 33 -48.14 -5.07 9.10
N LYS A 34 -47.03 -5.02 9.86
CA LYS A 34 -46.84 -4.08 10.97
C LYS A 34 -45.68 -3.12 10.68
N ASP A 35 -45.85 -1.88 11.08
CA ASP A 35 -44.87 -0.80 10.89
C ASP A 35 -43.61 -0.95 11.79
N LEU A 36 -42.72 0.02 11.75
CA LEU A 36 -41.51 0.08 12.57
C LEU A 36 -41.78 0.19 14.08
N ASN A 37 -43.01 0.51 14.49
CA ASN A 37 -43.44 0.57 15.88
C ASN A 37 -44.20 -0.69 16.32
N GLY A 38 -44.44 -1.62 15.40
CA GLY A 38 -45.22 -2.86 15.62
C GLY A 38 -46.73 -2.63 15.58
N LYS A 39 -47.19 -1.48 15.06
CA LYS A 39 -48.61 -1.18 14.85
C LYS A 39 -49.06 -1.65 13.47
N PRO A 40 -50.38 -1.90 13.27
CA PRO A 40 -50.94 -2.17 11.95
C PRO A 40 -50.43 -1.13 10.92
N TYR A 41 -50.03 -1.62 9.73
CA TYR A 41 -49.49 -0.75 8.67
C TYR A 41 -50.51 -0.68 7.52
N PRO A 42 -51.44 0.31 7.53
CA PRO A 42 -52.42 0.47 6.45
C PRO A 42 -51.82 1.03 5.18
N ASP A 43 -52.54 0.89 4.08
CA ASP A 43 -52.22 1.46 2.76
C ASP A 43 -50.88 0.99 2.14
N VAL A 44 -50.24 -0.04 2.68
CA VAL A 44 -49.08 -0.68 2.09
C VAL A 44 -49.51 -1.35 0.79
N ASN A 45 -48.94 -0.96 -0.32
CA ASN A 45 -49.14 -1.62 -1.61
C ASN A 45 -48.36 -2.94 -1.63
N VAL A 46 -49.06 -4.04 -1.92
CA VAL A 46 -48.55 -5.41 -1.97
C VAL A 46 -48.55 -5.84 -3.42
N GLU A 47 -47.42 -5.75 -4.08
CA GLU A 47 -47.23 -6.24 -5.45
C GLU A 47 -46.74 -7.70 -5.38
N ILE A 48 -47.46 -8.61 -6.07
CA ILE A 48 -47.17 -10.03 -6.10
C ILE A 48 -46.86 -10.43 -7.55
N LYS A 49 -45.60 -10.68 -7.85
CA LYS A 49 -45.09 -11.02 -9.18
C LYS A 49 -44.74 -12.49 -9.28
N ASN A 50 -45.29 -13.16 -10.27
CA ASN A 50 -44.86 -14.50 -10.63
C ASN A 50 -43.64 -14.41 -11.58
N PRO A 51 -42.44 -14.90 -11.20
CA PRO A 51 -41.26 -14.82 -12.04
C PRO A 51 -41.33 -15.68 -13.31
N ASP A 52 -42.11 -16.80 -13.28
CA ASP A 52 -42.16 -17.77 -14.39
C ASP A 52 -42.96 -17.25 -15.59
N ASN A 53 -44.02 -16.47 -15.35
CA ASN A 53 -44.89 -15.95 -16.40
C ASN A 53 -45.00 -14.42 -16.42
N GLY A 54 -44.32 -13.72 -15.53
CA GLY A 54 -44.28 -12.28 -15.43
C GLY A 54 -45.62 -11.64 -14.95
N LYS A 55 -46.63 -12.43 -14.59
CA LYS A 55 -47.91 -11.91 -14.12
C LYS A 55 -47.74 -11.18 -12.79
N VAL A 56 -48.33 -9.99 -12.72
CA VAL A 56 -48.31 -9.15 -11.53
C VAL A 56 -49.74 -8.95 -11.07
N VAL A 57 -49.99 -9.13 -9.77
CA VAL A 57 -51.24 -8.76 -9.10
C VAL A 57 -50.92 -7.83 -7.93
N THR A 58 -51.77 -6.87 -7.66
CA THR A 58 -51.57 -5.90 -6.60
C THR A 58 -52.78 -5.85 -5.67
N THR A 59 -52.50 -5.70 -4.39
CA THR A 59 -53.52 -5.44 -3.35
C THR A 59 -52.94 -4.42 -2.37
N LYS A 60 -53.75 -4.00 -1.38
CA LYS A 60 -53.31 -3.10 -0.31
C LYS A 60 -53.72 -3.61 1.03
N THR A 61 -52.93 -3.25 2.04
CA THR A 61 -53.32 -3.52 3.43
C THR A 61 -54.49 -2.60 3.87
N ASP A 62 -55.38 -3.16 4.64
CA ASP A 62 -56.49 -2.44 5.25
C ASP A 62 -56.06 -1.63 6.51
N LYS A 63 -57.02 -1.03 7.23
CA LYS A 63 -56.75 -0.24 8.43
C LYS A 63 -56.12 -1.06 9.57
N GLN A 64 -56.28 -2.36 9.54
CA GLN A 64 -55.72 -3.31 10.50
C GLN A 64 -54.40 -3.91 10.03
N GLY A 65 -53.90 -3.46 8.87
CA GLY A 65 -52.67 -3.97 8.28
C GLY A 65 -52.82 -5.32 7.57
N HIS A 66 -54.07 -5.80 7.39
CA HIS A 66 -54.33 -7.09 6.75
C HIS A 66 -54.49 -6.94 5.24
N PHE A 67 -54.13 -7.98 4.51
CA PHE A 67 -54.45 -8.12 3.09
C PHE A 67 -54.72 -9.59 2.72
N THR A 68 -55.48 -9.77 1.66
CA THR A 68 -55.71 -11.09 1.07
C THR A 68 -55.58 -11.01 -0.44
N GLN A 69 -54.90 -11.99 -1.04
CA GLN A 69 -54.83 -12.16 -2.47
C GLN A 69 -55.17 -13.62 -2.82
N VAL A 70 -56.26 -13.81 -3.54
CA VAL A 70 -56.75 -15.12 -3.99
C VAL A 70 -56.33 -15.43 -5.42
N GLY A 71 -56.50 -16.67 -5.82
CA GLY A 71 -56.37 -17.10 -7.21
C GLY A 71 -54.91 -17.22 -7.70
N LEU A 72 -53.99 -17.51 -6.78
CA LEU A 72 -52.56 -17.66 -7.10
C LEU A 72 -52.23 -19.13 -7.35
N PRO A 73 -51.78 -19.54 -8.51
CA PRO A 73 -51.17 -20.86 -8.73
C PRO A 73 -50.04 -21.15 -7.77
N GLY A 74 -49.80 -22.42 -7.44
CA GLY A 74 -48.68 -22.79 -6.61
C GLY A 74 -47.35 -22.44 -7.32
N GLY A 75 -46.41 -21.88 -6.58
CA GLY A 75 -45.11 -21.46 -7.13
C GLY A 75 -44.34 -20.49 -6.24
N LEU A 76 -43.17 -20.06 -6.72
CA LEU A 76 -42.37 -19.03 -6.06
C LEU A 76 -42.80 -17.66 -6.61
N TYR A 77 -43.01 -16.71 -5.72
CA TYR A 77 -43.39 -15.33 -6.06
C TYR A 77 -42.42 -14.34 -5.45
N THR A 78 -42.27 -13.20 -6.10
CA THR A 78 -41.67 -12.01 -5.48
C THR A 78 -42.78 -11.11 -4.98
N ILE A 79 -42.87 -10.89 -3.67
CA ILE A 79 -43.80 -9.96 -3.04
C ILE A 79 -43.03 -8.69 -2.73
N THR A 80 -43.45 -7.54 -3.27
CA THR A 80 -42.82 -6.25 -2.99
C THR A 80 -43.80 -5.39 -2.20
N LEU A 81 -43.42 -5.03 -0.98
CA LEU A 81 -44.15 -4.10 -0.15
C LEU A 81 -43.68 -2.69 -0.39
N THR A 82 -44.57 -1.77 -0.80
CA THR A 82 -44.23 -0.37 -1.02
C THR A 82 -45.16 0.54 -0.25
N HIS A 83 -44.64 1.64 0.30
CA HIS A 83 -45.43 2.69 0.93
C HIS A 83 -44.77 4.04 0.64
N GLU A 84 -45.48 4.91 -0.12
CA GLU A 84 -44.90 6.16 -0.67
C GLU A 84 -44.44 7.14 0.41
N LYS A 85 -45.30 7.33 1.45
CA LYS A 85 -45.01 8.29 2.53
C LYS A 85 -43.72 7.96 3.27
N ASP A 86 -43.44 6.69 3.50
CA ASP A 86 -42.30 6.21 4.28
C ASP A 86 -41.14 5.75 3.37
N LYS A 87 -41.28 5.91 2.04
CA LYS A 87 -40.32 5.42 1.03
C LYS A 87 -39.98 3.95 1.19
N LEU A 88 -40.93 3.15 1.68
CA LEU A 88 -40.77 1.72 1.84
C LEU A 88 -40.67 1.07 0.46
N ASN A 89 -39.67 0.21 0.27
CA ASN A 89 -39.56 -0.72 -0.85
C ASN A 89 -38.87 -1.98 -0.34
N PHE A 90 -39.66 -3.04 -0.09
CA PHE A 90 -39.20 -4.26 0.57
C PHE A 90 -39.61 -5.49 -0.25
N PRO A 91 -38.72 -6.05 -1.10
CA PRO A 91 -38.97 -7.26 -1.86
C PRO A 91 -38.67 -8.51 -1.02
N VAL A 92 -39.57 -9.51 -1.08
CA VAL A 92 -39.49 -10.81 -0.38
C VAL A 92 -39.82 -11.93 -1.35
N GLN A 93 -39.05 -13.01 -1.34
CA GLN A 93 -39.38 -14.25 -2.03
C GLN A 93 -40.37 -15.06 -1.15
N PHE A 94 -41.48 -15.50 -1.72
CA PHE A 94 -42.52 -16.22 -1.01
C PHE A 94 -43.07 -17.36 -1.83
N ARG A 95 -43.21 -18.54 -1.24
CA ARG A 95 -43.77 -19.72 -1.89
C ARG A 95 -45.25 -19.87 -1.59
N VAL A 96 -46.06 -19.89 -2.62
CA VAL A 96 -47.50 -20.19 -2.54
C VAL A 96 -47.70 -21.68 -2.76
N VAL A 97 -48.45 -22.32 -1.86
CA VAL A 97 -48.94 -23.70 -1.98
C VAL A 97 -50.40 -23.68 -2.41
N SER A 98 -50.71 -24.40 -3.49
CA SER A 98 -52.10 -24.47 -4.00
C SER A 98 -53.05 -25.15 -3.01
N GLY A 99 -54.27 -24.70 -3.00
CA GLY A 99 -55.35 -25.32 -2.21
C GLY A 99 -55.35 -24.95 -0.73
N GLN A 100 -54.54 -24.01 -0.30
CA GLN A 100 -54.49 -23.59 1.09
C GLN A 100 -54.24 -22.09 1.26
N ASP A 101 -54.41 -21.61 2.49
CA ASP A 101 -54.04 -20.26 2.92
C ASP A 101 -52.55 -20.21 3.22
N ASN A 102 -51.86 -19.30 2.58
CA ASN A 102 -50.43 -19.09 2.77
C ASN A 102 -50.24 -17.81 3.60
N GLY A 103 -49.80 -17.94 4.83
CA GLY A 103 -49.58 -16.82 5.76
C GLY A 103 -48.35 -16.01 5.38
N PHE A 104 -48.52 -14.71 5.18
CA PHE A 104 -47.43 -13.76 4.90
C PHE A 104 -47.45 -12.60 5.89
N ASN A 105 -46.79 -12.78 7.03
CA ASN A 105 -46.77 -11.79 8.09
C ASN A 105 -45.42 -11.10 8.18
N ILE A 106 -45.43 -9.78 8.13
CA ILE A 106 -44.20 -8.95 8.21
C ILE A 106 -44.36 -7.95 9.35
N ASN A 107 -43.43 -8.00 10.29
CA ASN A 107 -43.32 -7.03 11.37
C ASN A 107 -41.98 -6.25 11.23
N PHE A 108 -42.04 -5.04 10.70
CA PHE A 108 -40.84 -4.24 10.50
C PHE A 108 -40.12 -3.86 11.80
N LYS A 109 -40.84 -3.83 12.94
CA LYS A 109 -40.19 -3.66 14.25
C LYS A 109 -39.27 -4.84 14.60
N GLU A 110 -39.73 -6.06 14.39
CA GLU A 110 -38.94 -7.27 14.65
C GLU A 110 -37.77 -7.39 13.68
N ILE A 111 -38.01 -7.09 12.40
CA ILE A 111 -36.93 -7.05 11.39
C ILE A 111 -35.85 -6.04 11.78
N LYS A 112 -36.26 -4.82 12.18
CA LYS A 112 -35.32 -3.80 12.66
C LYS A 112 -34.58 -4.25 13.94
N ALA A 113 -35.29 -4.89 14.86
CA ALA A 113 -34.69 -5.42 16.09
C ALA A 113 -33.68 -6.55 15.79
N SER A 114 -34.01 -7.45 14.83
CA SER A 114 -33.09 -8.52 14.41
C SER A 114 -31.87 -8.04 13.63
N GLN A 115 -31.96 -6.86 13.02
CA GLN A 115 -30.84 -6.18 12.30
C GLN A 115 -30.04 -5.24 13.21
N ALA A 116 -30.54 -4.93 14.40
CA ALA A 116 -29.77 -4.14 15.36
C ALA A 116 -28.54 -4.95 15.83
N PRO A 117 -27.38 -4.32 15.89
CA PRO A 117 -26.17 -4.99 16.38
C PRO A 117 -26.41 -5.46 17.82
N SER A 118 -25.94 -6.64 18.14
CA SER A 118 -26.00 -7.17 19.52
C SER A 118 -25.20 -6.28 20.48
N ALA A 119 -25.49 -6.34 21.77
CA ALA A 119 -24.71 -5.60 22.76
C ALA A 119 -23.22 -5.97 22.72
N GLU A 120 -22.92 -7.21 22.37
CA GLU A 120 -21.53 -7.69 22.19
C GLU A 120 -20.87 -7.06 20.95
N GLU A 121 -21.59 -6.94 19.83
CA GLU A 121 -21.10 -6.27 18.62
C GLU A 121 -20.90 -4.76 18.83
N VAL A 122 -21.79 -4.11 19.58
CA VAL A 122 -21.64 -2.69 19.96
C VAL A 122 -20.40 -2.53 20.82
N LYS A 123 -20.24 -3.34 21.86
CA LYS A 123 -19.06 -3.31 22.73
C LYS A 123 -17.76 -3.56 21.95
N LYS A 124 -17.76 -4.54 21.06
CA LYS A 124 -16.60 -4.82 20.20
C LYS A 124 -16.23 -3.64 19.30
N ARG A 125 -17.22 -2.97 18.70
CA ARG A 125 -16.97 -1.75 17.91
C ARG A 125 -16.40 -0.61 18.74
N GLU A 126 -16.94 -0.39 19.95
CA GLU A 126 -16.42 0.62 20.87
C GLU A 126 -14.97 0.31 21.29
N GLU A 127 -14.64 -0.95 21.55
CA GLU A 127 -13.27 -1.39 21.85
C GLU A 127 -12.33 -1.17 20.66
N GLU A 128 -12.74 -1.55 19.44
CA GLU A 128 -11.99 -1.33 18.20
C GLU A 128 -11.80 0.18 17.92
N GLU A 129 -12.83 1.00 18.13
CA GLU A 129 -12.75 2.46 17.95
C GLU A 129 -11.79 3.10 18.97
N ASN A 130 -11.85 2.70 20.22
CA ASN A 130 -10.94 3.18 21.26
C ASN A 130 -9.49 2.76 20.97
N LEU A 131 -9.28 1.53 20.54
CA LEU A 131 -7.95 1.05 20.12
C LEU A 131 -7.40 1.87 18.97
N PHE A 132 -8.21 2.11 17.94
CA PHE A 132 -7.82 2.94 16.79
C PHE A 132 -7.50 4.38 17.21
N LYS A 133 -8.31 4.98 18.08
CA LYS A 133 -8.10 6.33 18.58
C LYS A 133 -6.78 6.45 19.36
N ASN A 134 -6.50 5.48 20.22
CA ASN A 134 -5.25 5.45 20.98
C ASN A 134 -4.03 5.27 20.05
N MET A 135 -4.10 4.33 19.11
CA MET A 135 -3.07 4.12 18.10
C MET A 135 -2.81 5.39 17.29
N LYS A 136 -3.87 6.05 16.83
CA LYS A 136 -3.75 7.31 16.09
C LYS A 136 -3.11 8.42 16.94
N GLN A 137 -3.45 8.54 18.20
CA GLN A 137 -2.85 9.52 19.11
C GLN A 137 -1.34 9.28 19.26
N HIS A 138 -0.92 8.03 19.47
CA HIS A 138 0.50 7.67 19.54
C HIS A 138 1.22 7.96 18.22
N PHE A 139 0.60 7.65 17.08
CA PHE A 139 1.17 7.99 15.78
C PHE A 139 1.35 9.50 15.62
N ASP A 140 0.31 10.30 15.92
CA ASP A 140 0.35 11.76 15.79
C ASP A 140 1.44 12.36 16.73
N ASN A 141 1.58 11.87 17.95
CA ASN A 141 2.62 12.28 18.89
C ASN A 141 4.03 11.97 18.37
N GLY A 142 4.22 10.76 17.85
CA GLY A 142 5.52 10.35 17.27
C GLY A 142 5.89 11.18 16.05
N MET A 143 4.92 11.50 15.19
CA MET A 143 5.12 12.38 14.03
C MET A 143 5.41 13.82 14.44
N ALA A 144 4.77 14.35 15.50
CA ALA A 144 5.07 15.67 16.03
C ALA A 144 6.54 15.75 16.50
N ALA A 145 7.00 14.77 17.26
CA ALA A 145 8.39 14.70 17.72
C ALA A 145 9.39 14.61 16.54
N LEU A 146 9.09 13.85 15.46
CA LEU A 146 9.92 13.81 14.26
C LEU A 146 9.97 15.17 13.55
N ASN A 147 8.83 15.87 13.45
CA ASN A 147 8.76 17.20 12.84
C ASN A 147 9.56 18.24 13.65
N ASP A 148 9.43 18.22 14.97
CA ASP A 148 10.19 19.10 15.88
C ASP A 148 11.69 18.83 15.76
N SER A 149 12.10 17.57 15.70
CA SER A 149 13.49 17.18 15.45
C SER A 149 14.02 17.72 14.13
N THR A 150 13.22 17.77 13.08
CA THR A 150 13.61 18.33 11.77
C THR A 150 13.89 19.84 11.89
N ASN A 151 13.05 20.56 12.63
CA ASN A 151 13.25 21.98 12.91
C ASN A 151 14.53 22.23 13.72
N LEU A 152 14.78 21.41 14.76
CA LEU A 152 15.99 21.50 15.59
C LEU A 152 17.24 21.19 14.79
N ARG A 153 17.24 20.21 13.90
CA ARG A 153 18.35 19.91 12.98
C ARG A 153 18.68 21.09 12.07
N THR A 154 17.67 21.84 11.64
CA THR A 154 17.88 23.06 10.86
C THR A 154 18.51 24.16 11.70
N GLN A 155 18.06 24.35 12.94
CA GLN A 155 18.64 25.31 13.89
C GLN A 155 20.09 24.94 14.24
N LEU A 156 20.40 23.66 14.38
CA LEU A 156 21.75 23.18 14.72
C LEU A 156 22.81 23.61 13.69
N LYS A 157 22.42 23.77 12.40
CA LYS A 157 23.35 24.20 11.34
C LYS A 157 23.88 25.64 11.51
N THR A 158 23.05 26.50 12.15
CA THR A 158 23.36 27.93 12.35
C THR A 158 23.62 28.29 13.81
N ALA A 159 23.52 27.31 14.72
CA ALA A 159 23.65 27.51 16.17
C ALA A 159 25.11 27.84 16.56
N THR A 160 25.27 28.71 17.56
CA THR A 160 26.56 28.96 18.21
C THR A 160 27.01 27.75 19.02
N ALA A 161 28.28 27.70 19.39
CA ALA A 161 28.85 26.58 20.17
C ALA A 161 28.06 26.30 21.45
N ASP A 162 27.67 27.36 22.17
CA ASP A 162 26.93 27.25 23.43
C ASP A 162 25.48 26.74 23.25
N GLN A 163 24.87 27.02 22.10
CA GLN A 163 23.50 26.55 21.77
C GLN A 163 23.47 25.10 21.31
N LYS A 164 24.55 24.60 20.72
CA LYS A 164 24.60 23.26 20.09
C LYS A 164 24.29 22.15 21.06
N SER A 165 24.85 22.20 22.30
CA SER A 165 24.59 21.17 23.31
C SER A 165 23.11 21.08 23.67
N ALA A 166 22.48 22.22 23.99
CA ALA A 166 21.06 22.25 24.35
C ALA A 166 20.14 21.81 23.20
N ILE A 167 20.50 22.14 21.95
CA ILE A 167 19.74 21.67 20.79
C ILE A 167 19.90 20.15 20.61
N GLN A 168 21.13 19.62 20.79
CA GLN A 168 21.40 18.20 20.67
C GLN A 168 20.64 17.38 21.74
N ASP A 169 20.56 17.89 23.00
CA ASP A 169 19.81 17.24 24.06
C ASP A 169 18.31 17.18 23.73
N LYS A 170 17.74 18.25 23.17
CA LYS A 170 16.35 18.25 22.69
C LYS A 170 16.13 17.30 21.53
N LEU A 171 17.05 17.27 20.56
CA LEU A 171 17.00 16.31 19.46
C LEU A 171 16.96 14.87 19.95
N ASN A 172 17.83 14.53 20.90
CA ASN A 172 17.86 13.18 21.46
C ASN A 172 16.55 12.85 22.19
N ALA A 173 15.97 13.79 22.93
CA ALA A 173 14.68 13.63 23.60
C ALA A 173 13.54 13.42 22.57
N ASP A 174 13.51 14.21 21.51
CA ASP A 174 12.50 14.08 20.44
C ASP A 174 12.60 12.74 19.72
N TYR A 175 13.83 12.26 19.41
CA TYR A 175 14.01 10.95 18.81
C TYR A 175 13.52 9.82 19.72
N GLN A 176 13.81 9.88 21.01
CA GLN A 176 13.32 8.88 21.97
C GLN A 176 11.80 8.92 22.12
N THR A 177 11.22 10.12 22.13
CA THR A 177 9.75 10.30 22.11
C THR A 177 9.15 9.69 20.84
N ALA A 178 9.70 10.02 19.67
CA ALA A 178 9.23 9.48 18.40
C ALA A 178 9.29 7.94 18.37
N ILE A 179 10.41 7.35 18.81
CA ILE A 179 10.58 5.90 18.87
C ILE A 179 9.53 5.27 19.79
N THR A 180 9.34 5.84 20.98
CA THR A 180 8.41 5.31 21.99
C THR A 180 6.97 5.36 21.47
N GLU A 181 6.55 6.51 20.99
CA GLU A 181 5.19 6.75 20.53
C GLU A 181 4.86 5.94 19.27
N LEU A 182 5.77 5.87 18.29
CA LEU A 182 5.57 5.07 17.08
C LEU A 182 5.55 3.55 17.38
N ARG A 183 6.29 3.07 18.38
CA ARG A 183 6.18 1.67 18.83
C ARG A 183 4.84 1.38 19.49
N LEU A 184 4.30 2.32 20.27
CA LEU A 184 2.96 2.18 20.84
C LEU A 184 1.89 2.22 19.75
N ALA A 185 2.06 3.07 18.73
CA ALA A 185 1.19 3.07 17.56
C ALA A 185 1.23 1.73 16.83
N GLU A 186 2.42 1.16 16.60
CA GLU A 186 2.58 -0.15 15.95
C GLU A 186 1.87 -1.26 16.70
N GLN A 187 2.02 -1.32 18.02
CA GLN A 187 1.35 -2.32 18.87
C GLN A 187 -0.19 -2.22 18.84
N GLY A 188 -0.72 -1.03 18.62
CA GLY A 188 -2.16 -0.79 18.50
C GLY A 188 -2.76 -1.08 17.12
N MET A 189 -1.95 -1.45 16.13
CA MET A 189 -2.42 -1.68 14.77
C MET A 189 -3.03 -3.06 14.56
N THR A 190 -4.05 -3.12 13.74
CA THR A 190 -4.66 -4.40 13.34
C THR A 190 -4.01 -4.92 12.05
N PRO A 191 -3.95 -6.25 11.84
CA PRO A 191 -3.40 -6.84 10.60
C PRO A 191 -4.11 -6.42 9.30
N LYS A 192 -5.29 -5.80 9.40
CA LYS A 192 -6.08 -5.34 8.25
C LYS A 192 -5.58 -4.02 7.66
N ASP A 193 -4.85 -3.22 8.44
CA ASP A 193 -4.39 -1.88 8.05
C ASP A 193 -2.98 -1.89 7.43
N ILE A 194 -2.76 -2.75 6.43
CA ILE A 194 -1.44 -2.99 5.82
C ILE A 194 -0.73 -1.69 5.41
N ARG A 195 -1.44 -0.75 4.77
CA ARG A 195 -0.83 0.52 4.31
C ARG A 195 -0.39 1.40 5.47
N ASN A 196 -1.23 1.56 6.49
CA ASN A 196 -0.91 2.36 7.67
C ASN A 196 0.20 1.69 8.48
N HIS A 197 0.20 0.37 8.56
CA HIS A 197 1.24 -0.42 9.21
C HIS A 197 2.61 -0.19 8.56
N ALA A 198 2.68 -0.23 7.21
CA ALA A 198 3.90 0.09 6.48
C ALA A 198 4.39 1.52 6.77
N LEU A 199 3.47 2.48 6.86
CA LEU A 199 3.80 3.87 7.19
C LEU A 199 4.36 4.02 8.60
N VAL A 200 3.76 3.36 9.60
CA VAL A 200 4.27 3.38 10.98
C VAL A 200 5.67 2.79 11.05
N TRP A 201 5.92 1.63 10.43
CA TRP A 201 7.25 1.03 10.37
C TRP A 201 8.28 1.93 9.68
N ALA A 202 7.90 2.60 8.58
CA ALA A 202 8.80 3.52 7.88
C ALA A 202 9.17 4.73 8.75
N ASN A 203 8.20 5.34 9.46
CA ASN A 203 8.48 6.46 10.36
C ASN A 203 9.28 6.03 11.59
N LEU A 204 9.03 4.83 12.11
CA LEU A 204 9.84 4.24 13.18
C LEU A 204 11.28 4.01 12.71
N GLY A 205 11.48 3.51 11.49
CA GLY A 205 12.79 3.39 10.85
C GLY A 205 13.51 4.74 10.76
N GLN A 206 12.79 5.80 10.37
CA GLN A 206 13.34 7.16 10.31
C GLN A 206 13.72 7.69 11.70
N ALA A 207 12.89 7.45 12.72
CA ALA A 207 13.21 7.83 14.10
C ALA A 207 14.48 7.13 14.59
N TYR A 208 14.62 5.82 14.36
CA TYR A 208 15.83 5.07 14.65
C TYR A 208 17.05 5.57 13.87
N GLU A 209 16.90 5.86 12.57
CA GLU A 209 17.98 6.39 11.73
C GLU A 209 18.52 7.72 12.31
N PHE A 210 17.63 8.63 12.67
CA PHE A 210 17.99 9.93 13.26
C PHE A 210 18.61 9.80 14.65
N ALA A 211 18.19 8.82 15.44
CA ALA A 211 18.78 8.50 16.73
C ALA A 211 20.15 7.79 16.62
N GLY A 212 20.56 7.39 15.41
CA GLY A 212 21.80 6.64 15.17
C GLY A 212 21.69 5.13 15.46
N HIS A 213 20.51 4.61 15.66
CA HIS A 213 20.18 3.20 15.86
C HIS A 213 19.99 2.50 14.50
N TYR A 214 21.09 2.37 13.75
CA TYR A 214 21.04 2.04 12.32
C TYR A 214 20.59 0.59 12.04
N ASP A 215 20.88 -0.36 12.93
CA ASP A 215 20.42 -1.75 12.76
C ASP A 215 18.91 -1.87 13.01
N GLU A 216 18.39 -1.18 14.02
CA GLU A 216 16.96 -1.09 14.28
C GLU A 216 16.22 -0.35 13.15
N ALA A 217 16.84 0.71 12.61
CA ALA A 217 16.31 1.43 11.45
C ALA A 217 16.18 0.51 10.24
N ALA A 218 17.23 -0.26 9.92
CA ALA A 218 17.19 -1.22 8.83
C ALA A 218 16.09 -2.26 9.03
N GLY A 219 15.95 -2.84 10.23
CA GLY A 219 14.89 -3.77 10.57
C GLY A 219 13.49 -3.17 10.39
N ALA A 220 13.28 -1.93 10.81
CA ALA A 220 12.00 -1.24 10.65
C ALA A 220 11.66 -0.97 9.17
N PHE A 221 12.63 -0.54 8.36
CA PHE A 221 12.41 -0.38 6.91
C PHE A 221 12.18 -1.71 6.19
N GLN A 222 12.81 -2.80 6.61
CA GLN A 222 12.51 -4.14 6.11
C GLN A 222 11.05 -4.52 6.39
N LYS A 223 10.54 -4.27 7.61
CA LYS A 223 9.13 -4.47 7.95
C LYS A 223 8.19 -3.62 7.10
N ALA A 224 8.51 -2.36 6.86
CA ALA A 224 7.74 -1.52 5.94
C ALA A 224 7.70 -2.09 4.53
N LEU A 225 8.82 -2.63 4.03
CA LEU A 225 8.96 -3.23 2.70
C LEU A 225 8.24 -4.59 2.57
N GLU A 226 8.14 -5.39 3.64
CA GLU A 226 7.32 -6.60 3.67
C GLU A 226 5.84 -6.27 3.41
N LEU A 227 5.37 -5.11 3.86
CA LEU A 227 3.99 -4.65 3.74
C LEU A 227 3.72 -3.83 2.47
N ALA A 228 4.69 -2.99 2.05
CA ALA A 228 4.55 -2.13 0.87
C ALA A 228 5.91 -1.85 0.23
N GLN A 229 6.12 -2.33 -0.98
CA GLN A 229 7.36 -2.12 -1.71
C GLN A 229 7.36 -0.72 -2.36
N GLN A 230 7.94 0.26 -1.66
CA GLN A 230 8.03 1.65 -2.12
C GLN A 230 9.49 2.08 -2.26
N ALA A 231 9.79 2.85 -3.31
CA ALA A 231 11.15 3.33 -3.58
C ALA A 231 11.79 4.09 -2.40
N PRO A 232 11.10 4.99 -1.68
CA PRO A 232 11.68 5.65 -0.51
C PRO A 232 12.09 4.70 0.61
N TYR A 233 11.37 3.60 0.83
CA TYR A 233 11.72 2.65 1.88
C TYR A 233 13.00 1.88 1.55
N TYR A 234 13.24 1.55 0.29
CA TYR A 234 14.50 0.97 -0.16
C TYR A 234 15.67 1.95 -0.02
N GLU A 235 15.46 3.24 -0.33
CA GLU A 235 16.48 4.28 -0.16
C GLU A 235 16.90 4.42 1.30
N HIS A 236 15.94 4.49 2.20
CA HIS A 236 16.19 4.55 3.64
C HIS A 236 16.83 3.27 4.17
N LEU A 237 16.40 2.09 3.70
CA LEU A 237 17.02 0.82 4.06
C LEU A 237 18.50 0.81 3.66
N SER A 238 18.81 1.22 2.42
CA SER A 238 20.19 1.34 1.96
C SER A 238 21.00 2.32 2.82
N THR A 239 20.41 3.47 3.18
CA THR A 239 21.04 4.48 4.04
C THR A 239 21.32 3.92 5.44
N ALA A 240 20.37 3.26 6.06
CA ALA A 240 20.50 2.66 7.39
C ALA A 240 21.58 1.58 7.40
N LEU A 241 21.54 0.65 6.44
CA LEU A 241 22.55 -0.43 6.32
C LEU A 241 23.96 0.13 6.05
N THR A 242 24.07 1.19 5.24
CA THR A 242 25.36 1.85 4.98
C THR A 242 25.93 2.50 6.24
N ASN A 243 25.10 3.20 7.00
CA ASN A 243 25.52 3.78 8.26
C ASN A 243 25.90 2.70 9.31
N ALA A 244 25.12 1.61 9.38
CA ALA A 244 25.42 0.47 10.22
C ALA A 244 26.77 -0.18 9.83
N ALA A 245 27.02 -0.37 8.52
CA ALA A 245 28.29 -0.88 8.02
C ALA A 245 29.46 0.06 8.37
N ALA A 246 29.28 1.38 8.20
CA ALA A 246 30.30 2.36 8.49
C ALA A 246 30.69 2.42 9.98
N ALA A 247 29.80 2.02 10.88
CA ALA A 247 30.04 1.93 12.32
C ALA A 247 30.79 0.65 12.74
N GLN A 248 30.94 -0.35 11.84
CA GLN A 248 31.59 -1.61 12.13
C GLN A 248 33.09 -1.59 11.78
N THR A 249 33.85 -2.44 12.49
CA THR A 249 35.27 -2.69 12.22
C THR A 249 35.53 -4.06 11.58
N ASP A 250 34.65 -5.04 11.80
CA ASP A 250 34.73 -6.35 11.14
C ASP A 250 34.45 -6.24 9.65
N THR A 251 35.46 -6.51 8.84
CA THR A 251 35.38 -6.37 7.37
C THR A 251 34.33 -7.29 6.73
N LYS A 252 34.06 -8.46 7.31
CA LYS A 252 33.01 -9.37 6.81
C LYS A 252 31.61 -8.80 7.08
N VAL A 253 31.41 -8.25 8.28
CA VAL A 253 30.15 -7.59 8.64
C VAL A 253 29.94 -6.35 7.78
N VAL A 254 30.97 -5.54 7.58
CA VAL A 254 30.95 -4.38 6.67
C VAL A 254 30.53 -4.81 5.27
N ALA A 255 31.21 -5.81 4.70
CA ALA A 255 30.93 -6.27 3.34
C ALA A 255 29.50 -6.81 3.20
N ALA A 256 29.00 -7.59 4.17
CA ALA A 256 27.64 -8.11 4.16
C ALA A 256 26.59 -6.98 4.18
N LYS A 257 26.72 -6.03 5.09
CA LYS A 257 25.78 -4.88 5.18
C LYS A 257 25.83 -4.00 3.93
N LEU A 258 26.99 -3.77 3.34
CA LEU A 258 27.12 -3.00 2.10
C LEU A 258 26.52 -3.74 0.90
N ALA A 259 26.61 -5.07 0.85
CA ALA A 259 25.94 -5.87 -0.17
C ALA A 259 24.41 -5.76 -0.06
N GLU A 260 23.86 -5.84 1.16
CA GLU A 260 22.43 -5.65 1.42
C GLU A 260 21.98 -4.22 1.05
N ALA A 261 22.76 -3.19 1.42
CA ALA A 261 22.50 -1.81 1.06
C ALA A 261 22.45 -1.61 -0.46
N GLY A 262 23.40 -2.22 -1.17
CA GLY A 262 23.43 -2.20 -2.64
C GLY A 262 22.23 -2.90 -3.27
N ALA A 263 21.84 -4.07 -2.72
CA ALA A 263 20.66 -4.78 -3.18
C ALA A 263 19.38 -3.95 -2.98
N ALA A 264 19.30 -3.15 -1.92
CA ALA A 264 18.18 -2.22 -1.72
C ALA A 264 18.16 -1.13 -2.82
N CYS A 265 19.30 -0.54 -3.21
CA CYS A 265 19.38 0.39 -4.32
C CYS A 265 18.97 -0.26 -5.66
N ASP A 266 19.37 -1.51 -5.92
CA ASP A 266 18.99 -2.24 -7.12
C ASP A 266 17.48 -2.52 -7.16
N LYS A 267 16.87 -2.85 -6.02
CA LYS A 267 15.41 -3.01 -5.91
C LYS A 267 14.67 -1.69 -6.12
N MET A 268 15.17 -0.60 -5.52
CA MET A 268 14.63 0.73 -5.75
C MET A 268 14.61 1.09 -7.23
N ALA A 269 15.69 0.78 -7.96
CA ALA A 269 15.82 1.05 -9.39
C ALA A 269 14.74 0.36 -10.25
N THR A 270 14.19 -0.76 -9.80
CA THR A 270 13.08 -1.43 -10.50
C THR A 270 11.75 -0.69 -10.37
N ILE A 271 11.60 0.15 -9.35
CA ILE A 271 10.38 0.91 -9.05
C ILE A 271 10.53 2.35 -9.55
N GLU A 272 11.67 2.97 -9.27
CA GLU A 272 12.03 4.34 -9.63
C GLU A 272 13.42 4.38 -10.27
N PRO A 273 13.54 4.10 -11.57
CA PRO A 273 14.84 4.07 -12.25
C PRO A 273 15.64 5.39 -12.14
N THR A 274 14.95 6.53 -12.10
CA THR A 274 15.57 7.86 -11.96
C THR A 274 16.22 8.10 -10.59
N GLY A 275 15.81 7.35 -9.57
CA GLY A 275 16.38 7.41 -8.22
C GLY A 275 17.68 6.63 -8.05
N THR A 276 18.04 5.77 -9.02
CA THR A 276 19.19 4.85 -8.91
C THR A 276 20.49 5.57 -8.60
N ALA A 277 20.81 6.63 -9.37
CA ALA A 277 22.02 7.41 -9.15
C ALA A 277 22.07 8.01 -7.73
N ARG A 278 20.94 8.51 -7.25
CA ARG A 278 20.81 9.12 -5.92
C ARG A 278 21.08 8.11 -4.80
N CYS A 279 20.49 6.92 -4.87
CA CYS A 279 20.69 5.88 -3.88
C CYS A 279 22.17 5.48 -3.76
N TRP A 280 22.81 5.14 -4.87
CA TRP A 280 24.22 4.77 -4.90
C TRP A 280 25.15 5.93 -4.49
N LYS A 281 24.83 7.16 -4.88
CA LYS A 281 25.57 8.36 -4.48
C LYS A 281 25.49 8.59 -2.96
N ASN A 282 24.32 8.48 -2.37
CA ASN A 282 24.12 8.61 -0.91
C ASN A 282 24.98 7.59 -0.15
N MET A 283 24.98 6.34 -0.59
CA MET A 283 25.84 5.29 -0.03
C MET A 283 27.31 5.69 -0.07
N GLY A 284 27.79 6.14 -1.21
CA GLY A 284 29.18 6.60 -1.38
C GLY A 284 29.54 7.81 -0.52
N ILE A 285 28.63 8.78 -0.39
CA ILE A 285 28.83 9.97 0.45
C ILE A 285 28.91 9.59 1.92
N ILE A 286 28.01 8.72 2.41
CA ILE A 286 28.01 8.25 3.81
C ILE A 286 29.35 7.59 4.12
N LEU A 287 29.81 6.67 3.28
CA LEU A 287 31.09 5.98 3.47
C LEU A 287 32.27 6.96 3.45
N SER A 288 32.27 7.91 2.53
CA SER A 288 33.34 8.94 2.44
C SER A 288 33.37 9.81 3.70
N ASN A 289 32.20 10.27 4.20
CA ASN A 289 32.12 11.09 5.41
C ASN A 289 32.52 10.34 6.68
N LYS A 290 32.42 9.01 6.69
CA LYS A 290 32.83 8.14 7.78
C LYS A 290 34.29 7.66 7.64
N GLY A 291 35.04 8.17 6.66
CA GLY A 291 36.43 7.79 6.43
C GLY A 291 36.61 6.41 5.78
N LYS A 292 35.52 5.78 5.30
CA LYS A 292 35.52 4.49 4.60
C LYS A 292 35.71 4.71 3.08
N LEU A 293 36.73 5.46 2.71
CA LEU A 293 36.98 5.84 1.31
C LEU A 293 37.17 4.65 0.36
N PRO A 294 37.93 3.58 0.72
CA PRO A 294 38.06 2.42 -0.14
C PRO A 294 36.72 1.75 -0.47
N GLU A 295 35.83 1.67 0.52
CA GLU A 295 34.51 1.06 0.38
C GLU A 295 33.55 1.96 -0.41
N ALA A 296 33.75 3.28 -0.42
CA ALA A 296 32.95 4.23 -1.19
C ALA A 296 33.15 4.11 -2.71
N ALA A 297 34.24 3.51 -3.18
CA ALA A 297 34.57 3.50 -4.61
C ALA A 297 33.53 2.79 -5.47
N GLU A 298 33.04 1.60 -5.06
CA GLU A 298 32.07 0.86 -5.85
C GLU A 298 30.71 1.57 -5.92
N PRO A 299 30.08 2.01 -4.80
CA PRO A 299 28.86 2.79 -4.86
C PRO A 299 28.96 4.04 -5.72
N LEU A 300 30.06 4.80 -5.59
CA LEU A 300 30.28 6.01 -6.39
C LEU A 300 30.45 5.70 -7.87
N GLN A 301 31.08 4.57 -8.22
CA GLN A 301 31.18 4.13 -9.60
C GLN A 301 29.82 3.79 -10.20
N LYS A 302 28.96 3.08 -9.46
CA LYS A 302 27.60 2.78 -9.89
C LYS A 302 26.76 4.06 -10.04
N ALA A 303 26.89 5.00 -9.10
CA ALA A 303 26.22 6.30 -9.19
C ALA A 303 26.66 7.10 -10.42
N ALA A 304 27.98 7.16 -10.70
CA ALA A 304 28.54 7.86 -11.85
C ALA A 304 28.16 7.22 -13.20
N GLN A 305 27.93 5.91 -13.22
CA GLN A 305 27.42 5.21 -14.41
C GLN A 305 25.93 5.52 -14.63
N ALA A 306 25.14 5.64 -13.56
CA ALA A 306 23.71 5.95 -13.61
C ALA A 306 23.45 7.44 -13.95
N ASP A 307 24.30 8.35 -13.47
CA ASP A 307 24.27 9.78 -13.84
C ASP A 307 25.69 10.28 -14.23
N PRO A 308 26.09 10.14 -15.49
CA PRO A 308 27.42 10.59 -15.95
C PRO A 308 27.60 12.11 -15.93
N LYS A 309 26.56 12.91 -15.72
CA LYS A 309 26.63 14.37 -15.70
C LYS A 309 26.91 14.95 -14.32
N ASP A 310 26.83 14.13 -13.27
CA ASP A 310 27.06 14.58 -11.90
C ASP A 310 28.57 14.71 -11.60
N ALA A 311 29.08 15.91 -11.74
CA ALA A 311 30.50 16.26 -11.48
C ALA A 311 30.94 15.91 -10.04
N GLN A 312 30.05 16.06 -9.05
CA GLN A 312 30.34 15.72 -7.66
C GLN A 312 30.63 14.23 -7.49
N THR A 313 29.80 13.40 -8.08
CA THR A 313 29.94 11.93 -7.99
C THR A 313 31.28 11.49 -8.60
N TRP A 314 31.67 12.03 -9.76
CA TRP A 314 32.96 11.75 -10.36
C TRP A 314 34.15 12.22 -9.50
N PHE A 315 34.04 13.42 -8.89
CA PHE A 315 35.06 13.93 -7.98
C PHE A 315 35.23 13.02 -6.75
N LEU A 316 34.12 12.63 -6.12
CA LEU A 316 34.15 11.74 -4.96
C LEU A 316 34.69 10.35 -5.32
N LEU A 317 34.37 9.82 -6.52
CA LEU A 317 34.92 8.57 -7.01
C LEU A 317 36.46 8.68 -7.18
N GLY A 318 36.95 9.77 -7.74
CA GLY A 318 38.40 10.03 -7.84
C GLY A 318 39.07 9.97 -6.48
N GLY A 319 38.48 10.61 -5.47
CA GLY A 319 38.99 10.59 -4.08
C GLY A 319 38.96 9.20 -3.47
N ALA A 320 37.87 8.45 -3.67
CA ALA A 320 37.74 7.09 -3.17
C ALA A 320 38.75 6.13 -3.81
N LEU A 321 39.02 6.26 -5.11
CA LEU A 321 40.03 5.49 -5.81
C LEU A 321 41.43 5.91 -5.37
N SER A 322 41.69 7.20 -5.18
CA SER A 322 42.97 7.72 -4.68
C SER A 322 43.35 7.16 -3.31
N SER A 323 42.38 6.87 -2.45
CA SER A 323 42.61 6.24 -1.15
C SER A 323 43.13 4.80 -1.23
N LYS A 324 43.06 4.18 -2.40
CA LYS A 324 43.59 2.83 -2.69
C LYS A 324 44.96 2.85 -3.37
N ILE A 325 45.59 4.02 -3.52
CA ILE A 325 46.95 4.12 -4.06
C ILE A 325 47.86 3.38 -3.09
N ASP A 326 48.61 2.45 -3.64
CA ASP A 326 49.65 1.68 -2.92
C ASP A 326 51.03 2.08 -3.44
N SER A 327 52.06 1.62 -2.74
CA SER A 327 53.43 1.87 -3.16
C SER A 327 54.28 0.63 -2.94
N LYS A 328 55.23 0.41 -3.84
CA LYS A 328 56.25 -0.65 -3.71
C LYS A 328 57.65 -0.12 -3.96
N GLN A 329 58.63 -0.63 -3.21
CA GLN A 329 60.01 -0.38 -3.45
C GLN A 329 60.49 -1.19 -4.65
N GLN A 330 61.17 -0.55 -5.61
CA GLN A 330 61.81 -1.21 -6.74
C GLN A 330 63.22 -0.65 -6.89
N GLY A 331 64.21 -1.37 -6.35
CA GLY A 331 65.57 -0.85 -6.17
C GLY A 331 65.55 0.37 -5.23
N ASP A 332 66.21 1.46 -5.64
CA ASP A 332 66.24 2.72 -4.87
C ASP A 332 65.02 3.63 -5.13
N LYS A 333 64.05 3.19 -5.94
CA LYS A 333 62.89 3.98 -6.31
C LYS A 333 61.63 3.48 -5.63
N LEU A 334 60.80 4.42 -5.14
CA LEU A 334 59.44 4.15 -4.71
C LEU A 334 58.48 4.31 -5.89
N ILE A 335 57.75 3.26 -6.24
CA ILE A 335 56.78 3.26 -7.33
C ILE A 335 55.40 3.25 -6.74
N TYR A 336 54.54 4.16 -7.17
CA TYR A 336 53.13 4.25 -6.76
C TYR A 336 52.25 3.44 -7.71
N ILE A 337 51.33 2.65 -7.14
CA ILE A 337 50.37 1.83 -7.87
C ILE A 337 49.04 2.58 -7.81
N ILE A 338 48.69 3.30 -8.87
CA ILE A 338 47.49 4.10 -8.98
C ILE A 338 46.37 3.19 -9.50
N PRO A 339 45.22 3.05 -8.76
CA PRO A 339 44.10 2.27 -9.23
C PRO A 339 43.57 2.75 -10.59
N PRO A 340 43.17 1.82 -11.49
CA PRO A 340 42.60 2.18 -12.79
C PRO A 340 41.35 3.07 -12.61
N GLY A 341 41.19 4.07 -13.49
CA GLY A 341 40.05 4.97 -13.46
C GLY A 341 40.19 6.19 -12.54
N THR A 342 41.26 6.25 -11.69
CA THR A 342 41.43 7.37 -10.75
C THR A 342 41.54 8.72 -11.47
N ALA A 343 42.47 8.85 -12.42
CA ALA A 343 42.62 10.07 -13.20
C ALA A 343 41.42 10.34 -14.11
N GLU A 344 40.84 9.28 -14.69
CA GLU A 344 39.63 9.38 -15.50
C GLU A 344 38.46 9.97 -14.72
N ALA A 345 38.26 9.56 -13.45
CA ALA A 345 37.21 10.07 -12.61
C ALA A 345 37.33 11.59 -12.37
N TYR A 346 38.54 12.06 -12.04
CA TYR A 346 38.77 13.50 -11.88
C TYR A 346 38.59 14.26 -13.20
N GLN A 347 39.04 13.71 -14.32
CA GLN A 347 38.83 14.33 -15.62
C GLN A 347 37.35 14.45 -15.97
N LYS A 348 36.57 13.37 -15.76
CA LYS A 348 35.12 13.40 -15.99
C LYS A 348 34.39 14.39 -15.07
N SER A 349 34.86 14.59 -13.84
CA SER A 349 34.34 15.64 -12.96
C SER A 349 34.51 17.03 -13.57
N ILE A 350 35.71 17.31 -14.14
CA ILE A 350 35.99 18.57 -14.82
C ILE A 350 35.13 18.70 -16.08
N ASP A 351 35.04 17.64 -16.89
CA ASP A 351 34.29 17.64 -18.15
C ASP A 351 32.80 17.88 -17.93
N ALA A 352 32.25 17.30 -16.84
CA ALA A 352 30.84 17.47 -16.46
C ALA A 352 30.51 18.89 -15.96
N ALA A 353 31.46 19.56 -15.29
CA ALA A 353 31.32 20.93 -14.82
C ALA A 353 32.65 21.69 -14.80
N PRO A 354 33.12 22.21 -15.96
CA PRO A 354 34.46 22.82 -16.09
C PRO A 354 34.67 24.03 -15.16
N ASN A 355 33.63 24.75 -14.82
CA ASN A 355 33.65 25.90 -13.93
C ASN A 355 32.93 25.60 -12.59
N GLY A 356 32.66 24.34 -12.32
CA GLY A 356 31.97 23.89 -11.10
C GLY A 356 32.88 23.91 -9.87
N PRO A 357 32.33 23.78 -8.67
CA PRO A 357 33.06 23.88 -7.41
C PRO A 357 34.13 22.79 -7.24
N TYR A 358 34.01 21.67 -7.93
CA TYR A 358 34.95 20.54 -7.85
C TYR A 358 36.11 20.62 -8.89
N ALA A 359 35.96 21.42 -9.95
CA ALA A 359 36.96 21.49 -11.02
C ALA A 359 38.36 21.93 -10.55
N PRO A 360 38.53 22.92 -9.66
CA PRO A 360 39.86 23.28 -9.15
C PRO A 360 40.52 22.15 -8.37
N GLN A 361 39.78 21.48 -7.49
CA GLN A 361 40.29 20.36 -6.68
C GLN A 361 40.59 19.14 -7.55
N ALA A 362 39.78 18.85 -8.56
CA ALA A 362 40.01 17.76 -9.49
C ALA A 362 41.26 17.99 -10.34
N LYS A 363 41.53 19.24 -10.78
CA LYS A 363 42.79 19.60 -11.48
C LYS A 363 44.00 19.38 -10.58
N ALA A 364 43.97 19.89 -9.35
CA ALA A 364 45.05 19.69 -8.39
C ALA A 364 45.31 18.20 -8.10
N ALA A 365 44.27 17.39 -8.02
CA ALA A 365 44.41 15.94 -7.85
C ALA A 365 45.07 15.27 -9.07
N LEU A 366 44.71 15.68 -10.30
CA LEU A 366 45.37 15.20 -11.52
C LEU A 366 46.85 15.56 -11.55
N ASP A 367 47.23 16.80 -11.17
CA ASP A 367 48.63 17.22 -11.09
C ASP A 367 49.42 16.38 -10.08
N GLN A 368 48.81 16.05 -8.92
CA GLN A 368 49.43 15.17 -7.93
C GLN A 368 49.61 13.75 -8.46
N LEU A 369 48.58 13.18 -9.13
CA LEU A 369 48.70 11.86 -9.75
C LEU A 369 49.78 11.79 -10.81
N ALA A 370 49.94 12.84 -11.64
CA ALA A 370 51.02 12.97 -12.64
C ALA A 370 52.41 13.00 -11.97
N ALA A 371 52.54 13.71 -10.84
CA ALA A 371 53.80 13.74 -10.09
C ALA A 371 54.15 12.37 -9.48
N LEU A 372 53.15 11.61 -8.98
CA LEU A 372 53.33 10.26 -8.42
C LEU A 372 53.73 9.23 -9.51
N SER A 373 53.24 9.41 -10.74
CA SER A 373 53.60 8.54 -11.89
C SER A 373 54.94 8.84 -12.53
N GLY A 374 55.71 9.79 -11.98
CA GLY A 374 57.04 10.15 -12.52
C GLY A 374 56.99 10.88 -13.85
N GLY A 375 55.87 11.50 -14.18
CA GLY A 375 55.68 12.25 -15.43
C GLY A 375 55.45 11.38 -16.67
N GLU A 376 55.43 10.05 -16.55
CA GLU A 376 54.91 9.19 -17.63
C GLU A 376 53.42 9.45 -17.84
N GLU A 377 53.05 9.85 -19.06
CA GLU A 377 51.62 10.08 -19.41
C GLU A 377 50.77 8.88 -18.97
N THR A 378 50.00 9.07 -17.92
CA THR A 378 48.92 8.12 -17.59
C THR A 378 48.10 7.99 -18.86
N SER A 379 48.07 6.79 -19.46
CA SER A 379 47.40 6.52 -20.72
C SER A 379 45.90 6.70 -20.57
N ILE A 380 45.45 7.96 -20.62
CA ILE A 380 44.05 8.33 -20.87
C ILE A 380 43.78 7.84 -22.28
N GLY A 381 42.96 6.79 -22.39
CA GLY A 381 42.71 6.02 -23.58
C GLY A 381 42.59 6.87 -24.85
N LYS A 382 43.62 6.98 -25.62
CA LYS A 382 43.55 7.40 -27.02
C LYS A 382 42.78 6.30 -27.76
N LYS A 383 41.46 6.49 -27.96
CA LYS A 383 40.74 5.77 -28.99
C LYS A 383 41.50 5.97 -30.30
N LYS A 384 42.17 4.92 -30.76
CA LYS A 384 42.68 4.87 -32.15
C LYS A 384 41.47 5.05 -33.06
N LYS A 385 41.40 6.21 -33.75
CA LYS A 385 40.56 6.35 -34.94
C LYS A 385 41.08 5.35 -35.96
N LYS A 386 40.24 4.36 -36.32
CA LYS A 386 40.32 3.68 -37.60
C LYS A 386 39.27 4.28 -38.49
#